data_fc50a95a5815a3bea24aa16d1fc46bd5
#
_entry.id   fc50a95a5815a3bea24aa16d1fc46bd5
#
_cell.length_a   1.000
_cell.length_b   1.000
_cell.length_c   1.000
_cell.angle_alpha   90.00
_cell.angle_beta   90.00
_cell.angle_gamma   90.00
#
_symmetry.space_group_name_H-M   'P 1'
#
loop_
_entity.id
_entity.type
_entity.pdbx_description
1 polymer ?
#
loop_
_entity_poly.entity_id
_entity_poly.type
_entity_poly.pdbx_seq_one_letter_code
_entity_poly.pdbx_strand_id
1 'polypeptide(L)'
;MRLKFSFIFASLLFILPLFALAAQVAPPPNLAVKAYLLQDFNSGSIVAASKKDDRIEPASLTKIMTAYLSFDAIQHGHLKLDQTLPVSEKAWKVEGSKMFIDPKVAVTVDELLHGMIIQSGNDASITLAIGVAGSEEQFADMMNKQAAKLGMTGTHFMNATGLPEKEHYTTAQDLMTLATALIRDFPLEYKRLYSVKEYTYNKITQPNRNRLLWLDANVDGMKTGHTDNAGYCLISSAKHGESRLVSVVLGAANETMRATESQKLLNYGFQFFESTLVYKQAQTINTLRVYKGQDKTVAATINKDYYLSLPKGDYARVKASMTSQQPLIAPIKAGQTIGKITFVLDGKTINEQALVAAKTVDEAGFFGRIADSIRLMIQ
;
A
#
# COMPACT_ATOMS: atom_id res chain seq x y z
N MET A 1 -48.10 67.03 -35.85
CA MET A 1 -47.93 66.35 -34.56
C MET A 1 -47.53 64.89 -34.82
N ARG A 2 -46.23 64.52 -34.74
CA ARG A 2 -45.74 63.19 -35.05
C ARG A 2 -45.44 62.46 -33.74
N LEU A 3 -46.19 61.40 -33.42
CA LEU A 3 -45.92 60.52 -32.29
C LEU A 3 -44.75 59.59 -32.63
N LYS A 4 -43.71 59.61 -31.79
CA LYS A 4 -42.60 58.65 -31.82
C LYS A 4 -42.94 57.51 -30.85
N PHE A 5 -43.15 56.31 -31.38
CA PHE A 5 -43.21 55.07 -30.59
C PHE A 5 -41.78 54.56 -30.35
N SER A 6 -41.31 54.50 -29.08
CA SER A 6 -40.06 53.85 -28.69
C SER A 6 -40.39 52.40 -28.28
N PHE A 7 -39.88 51.45 -29.04
CA PHE A 7 -39.92 50.05 -28.68
C PHE A 7 -38.76 49.76 -27.73
N ILE A 8 -39.07 49.38 -26.48
CA ILE A 8 -38.09 48.86 -25.54
C ILE A 8 -38.01 47.36 -25.76
N PHE A 9 -36.88 46.88 -26.32
CA PHE A 9 -36.56 45.47 -26.42
C PHE A 9 -36.01 44.98 -25.09
N ALA A 10 -36.82 44.27 -24.27
CA ALA A 10 -36.36 43.61 -23.06
C ALA A 10 -35.73 42.27 -23.47
N SER A 11 -34.39 42.23 -23.46
CA SER A 11 -33.62 40.99 -23.62
C SER A 11 -33.75 40.15 -22.38
N LEU A 12 -34.54 39.10 -22.41
CA LEU A 12 -34.64 38.08 -21.37
C LEU A 12 -33.42 37.18 -21.48
N LEU A 13 -32.40 37.38 -20.60
CA LEU A 13 -31.26 36.51 -20.49
C LEU A 13 -31.71 35.20 -19.82
N PHE A 14 -31.90 34.13 -20.57
CA PHE A 14 -32.12 32.80 -20.04
C PHE A 14 -30.81 32.26 -19.46
N ILE A 15 -30.63 32.35 -18.14
CA ILE A 15 -29.57 31.66 -17.43
C ILE A 15 -29.96 30.17 -17.34
N LEU A 16 -29.50 29.36 -18.30
CA LEU A 16 -29.57 27.92 -18.21
C LEU A 16 -28.67 27.47 -17.06
N PRO A 17 -29.19 26.74 -16.05
CA PRO A 17 -28.33 26.15 -15.05
C PRO A 17 -27.39 25.15 -15.74
N LEU A 18 -26.08 25.43 -15.73
CA LEU A 18 -25.06 24.45 -16.07
C LEU A 18 -25.11 23.34 -15.02
N PHE A 19 -25.87 22.30 -15.30
CA PHE A 19 -25.71 21.05 -14.56
C PHE A 19 -24.30 20.53 -14.90
N ALA A 20 -23.36 20.68 -13.97
CA ALA A 20 -22.09 19.97 -14.05
C ALA A 20 -22.44 18.47 -14.02
N LEU A 21 -22.45 17.82 -15.19
CA LEU A 21 -22.48 16.36 -15.24
C LEU A 21 -21.23 15.90 -14.52
N ALA A 22 -21.42 15.23 -13.37
CA ALA A 22 -20.35 14.50 -12.72
C ALA A 22 -19.75 13.54 -13.78
N ALA A 23 -18.47 13.70 -14.07
CA ALA A 23 -17.81 12.85 -15.04
C ALA A 23 -17.93 11.39 -14.54
N GLN A 24 -18.76 10.62 -15.24
CA GLN A 24 -18.94 9.21 -14.88
C GLN A 24 -17.63 8.48 -15.15
N VAL A 25 -16.98 7.97 -14.11
CA VAL A 25 -15.75 7.19 -14.25
C VAL A 25 -16.03 5.98 -15.13
N ALA A 26 -15.21 5.78 -16.16
CA ALA A 26 -15.32 4.59 -16.98
C ALA A 26 -15.17 3.33 -16.11
N PRO A 27 -15.89 2.25 -16.41
CA PRO A 27 -15.73 1.00 -15.67
C PRO A 27 -14.29 0.49 -15.78
N PRO A 28 -13.80 -0.26 -14.78
CA PRO A 28 -12.48 -0.87 -14.84
C PRO A 28 -12.30 -1.70 -16.12
N PRO A 29 -11.07 -1.74 -16.68
CA PRO A 29 -10.82 -2.49 -17.90
C PRO A 29 -11.12 -3.98 -17.69
N ASN A 30 -11.72 -4.62 -18.70
CA ASN A 30 -11.83 -6.08 -18.71
C ASN A 30 -10.45 -6.67 -19.00
N LEU A 31 -9.87 -7.36 -18.00
CA LEU A 31 -8.52 -7.94 -18.09
C LEU A 31 -8.63 -9.45 -18.35
N ALA A 32 -7.79 -9.97 -19.24
CA ALA A 32 -7.70 -11.40 -19.55
C ALA A 32 -6.82 -12.14 -18.51
N VAL A 33 -7.28 -12.17 -17.24
CA VAL A 33 -6.55 -12.73 -16.09
C VAL A 33 -7.50 -13.43 -15.12
N LYS A 34 -6.97 -14.26 -14.20
CA LYS A 34 -7.79 -14.96 -13.19
C LYS A 34 -8.30 -14.02 -12.12
N ALA A 35 -7.44 -13.15 -11.59
CA ALA A 35 -7.78 -12.18 -10.56
C ALA A 35 -6.90 -10.93 -10.67
N TYR A 36 -7.39 -9.79 -10.19
CA TYR A 36 -6.60 -8.57 -10.12
C TYR A 36 -7.05 -7.65 -8.99
N LEU A 37 -6.14 -6.78 -8.56
CA LEU A 37 -6.38 -5.71 -7.60
C LEU A 37 -5.50 -4.51 -7.94
N LEU A 38 -6.09 -3.31 -7.94
CA LEU A 38 -5.41 -2.03 -8.05
C LEU A 38 -5.70 -1.21 -6.81
N GLN A 39 -4.66 -0.72 -6.15
CA GLN A 39 -4.77 0.09 -4.94
C GLN A 39 -3.95 1.36 -5.04
N ASP A 40 -4.52 2.47 -4.55
CA ASP A 40 -3.75 3.66 -4.24
C ASP A 40 -2.94 3.43 -2.97
N PHE A 41 -1.63 3.52 -3.08
CA PHE A 41 -0.70 3.23 -1.98
C PHE A 41 -0.86 4.20 -0.81
N ASN A 42 -1.07 5.49 -1.08
CA ASN A 42 -1.09 6.54 -0.08
C ASN A 42 -2.36 6.47 0.79
N SER A 43 -3.52 6.30 0.16
CA SER A 43 -4.80 6.22 0.87
C SER A 43 -5.17 4.81 1.32
N GLY A 44 -4.60 3.77 0.69
CA GLY A 44 -5.02 2.38 0.86
C GLY A 44 -6.34 2.04 0.14
N SER A 45 -6.90 2.96 -0.64
CA SER A 45 -8.19 2.76 -1.32
C SER A 45 -8.06 1.79 -2.49
N ILE A 46 -8.99 0.83 -2.59
CA ILE A 46 -9.10 -0.05 -3.74
C ILE A 46 -9.73 0.73 -4.89
N VAL A 47 -9.00 0.84 -6.00
CA VAL A 47 -9.42 1.54 -7.22
C VAL A 47 -10.19 0.59 -8.15
N ALA A 48 -9.71 -0.64 -8.29
CA ALA A 48 -10.37 -1.67 -9.09
C ALA A 48 -9.99 -3.07 -8.58
N ALA A 49 -10.91 -4.02 -8.66
CA ALA A 49 -10.65 -5.39 -8.26
C ALA A 49 -11.56 -6.38 -8.99
N SER A 50 -11.06 -7.59 -9.17
CA SER A 50 -11.85 -8.75 -9.58
C SER A 50 -11.29 -9.99 -8.90
N LYS A 51 -12.17 -10.80 -8.28
CA LYS A 51 -11.82 -12.06 -7.61
C LYS A 51 -10.62 -11.93 -6.66
N LYS A 52 -10.52 -10.79 -5.96
CA LYS A 52 -9.36 -10.44 -5.15
C LYS A 52 -9.11 -11.38 -3.96
N ASP A 53 -10.13 -12.10 -3.52
CA ASP A 53 -10.11 -13.01 -2.37
C ASP A 53 -10.02 -14.49 -2.78
N ASP A 54 -10.03 -14.79 -4.10
CA ASP A 54 -9.88 -16.15 -4.59
C ASP A 54 -8.46 -16.67 -4.30
N ARG A 55 -8.36 -17.90 -3.78
CA ARG A 55 -7.07 -18.55 -3.53
C ARG A 55 -6.42 -18.97 -4.82
N ILE A 56 -5.12 -18.73 -4.92
CA ILE A 56 -4.25 -19.09 -6.03
C ILE A 56 -2.86 -19.46 -5.50
N GLU A 57 -2.12 -20.27 -6.24
CA GLU A 57 -0.70 -20.51 -5.96
C GLU A 57 0.08 -19.18 -6.10
N PRO A 58 0.88 -18.78 -5.09
CA PRO A 58 1.63 -17.53 -5.17
C PRO A 58 2.77 -17.57 -6.19
N ALA A 59 3.26 -18.73 -6.55
CA ALA A 59 4.47 -18.88 -7.34
C ALA A 59 5.61 -18.03 -6.74
N SER A 60 6.52 -17.51 -7.55
CA SER A 60 7.61 -16.65 -7.06
C SER A 60 7.20 -15.29 -6.48
N LEU A 61 5.90 -14.96 -6.39
CA LEU A 61 5.45 -13.82 -5.57
C LEU A 61 5.69 -14.06 -4.08
N THR A 62 5.82 -15.31 -3.67
CA THR A 62 6.29 -15.75 -2.34
C THR A 62 7.57 -15.05 -1.91
N LYS A 63 8.48 -14.78 -2.86
CA LYS A 63 9.77 -14.14 -2.59
C LYS A 63 9.67 -12.68 -2.10
N ILE A 64 8.49 -12.08 -2.18
CA ILE A 64 8.24 -10.78 -1.52
C ILE A 64 8.24 -10.97 0.00
N MET A 65 7.65 -12.07 0.53
CA MET A 65 7.73 -12.39 1.95
C MET A 65 9.15 -12.80 2.36
N THR A 66 9.86 -13.53 1.49
CA THR A 66 11.27 -13.88 1.73
C THR A 66 12.14 -12.62 1.82
N ALA A 67 11.94 -11.65 0.91
CA ALA A 67 12.61 -10.35 0.97
C ALA A 67 12.23 -9.57 2.24
N TYR A 68 10.93 -9.52 2.58
CA TYR A 68 10.44 -8.82 3.75
C TYR A 68 11.14 -9.29 5.04
N LEU A 69 11.19 -10.62 5.26
CA LEU A 69 11.85 -11.19 6.44
C LEU A 69 13.37 -11.04 6.39
N SER A 70 13.98 -11.07 5.21
CA SER A 70 15.42 -10.79 5.06
C SER A 70 15.75 -9.33 5.40
N PHE A 71 14.92 -8.38 4.96
CA PHE A 71 15.09 -6.96 5.30
C PHE A 71 14.84 -6.70 6.79
N ASP A 72 13.84 -7.36 7.38
CA ASP A 72 13.60 -7.31 8.82
C ASP A 72 14.81 -7.82 9.61
N ALA A 73 15.39 -8.94 9.20
CA ALA A 73 16.61 -9.49 9.82
C ALA A 73 17.82 -8.53 9.70
N ILE A 74 17.96 -7.83 8.57
CA ILE A 74 19.02 -6.83 8.37
C ILE A 74 18.76 -5.60 9.25
N GLN A 75 17.54 -5.10 9.30
CA GLN A 75 17.17 -3.93 10.10
C GLN A 75 17.39 -4.15 11.58
N HIS A 76 17.18 -5.39 12.09
CA HIS A 76 17.40 -5.78 13.48
C HIS A 76 18.83 -6.29 13.76
N GLY A 77 19.73 -6.26 12.76
CA GLY A 77 21.13 -6.64 12.93
C GLY A 77 21.40 -8.16 13.03
N HIS A 78 20.40 -8.98 12.69
CA HIS A 78 20.57 -10.45 12.64
C HIS A 78 21.32 -10.91 11.38
N LEU A 79 21.24 -10.13 10.30
CA LEU A 79 22.04 -10.26 9.09
C LEU A 79 22.73 -8.94 8.75
N LYS A 80 23.85 -9.02 7.99
CA LYS A 80 24.51 -7.85 7.41
C LYS A 80 24.62 -8.04 5.90
N LEU A 81 24.56 -6.95 5.13
CA LEU A 81 24.64 -7.01 3.67
C LEU A 81 25.94 -7.65 3.16
N ASP A 82 27.06 -7.35 3.80
CA ASP A 82 28.39 -7.87 3.49
C ASP A 82 28.70 -9.26 4.10
N GLN A 83 27.78 -9.78 4.94
CA GLN A 83 27.91 -11.11 5.51
C GLN A 83 27.76 -12.17 4.43
N THR A 84 28.66 -13.17 4.41
CA THR A 84 28.56 -14.32 3.55
C THR A 84 27.75 -15.44 4.21
N LEU A 85 26.91 -16.11 3.41
CA LEU A 85 26.14 -17.27 3.84
C LEU A 85 26.62 -18.54 3.17
N PRO A 86 26.61 -19.68 3.87
CA PRO A 86 26.93 -20.97 3.29
C PRO A 86 25.81 -21.43 2.34
N VAL A 87 26.19 -21.88 1.15
CA VAL A 87 25.24 -22.42 0.17
C VAL A 87 25.03 -23.90 0.46
N SER A 88 23.79 -24.27 0.85
CA SER A 88 23.43 -25.67 1.09
C SER A 88 23.31 -26.47 -0.22
N GLU A 89 23.46 -27.78 -0.14
CA GLU A 89 23.22 -28.68 -1.28
C GLU A 89 21.77 -28.57 -1.80
N LYS A 90 20.78 -28.39 -0.90
CA LYS A 90 19.37 -28.11 -1.24
C LYS A 90 19.24 -26.85 -2.09
N ALA A 91 19.87 -25.74 -1.70
CA ALA A 91 19.84 -24.49 -2.43
C ALA A 91 20.52 -24.63 -3.80
N TRP A 92 21.68 -25.25 -3.86
CA TRP A 92 22.43 -25.44 -5.11
C TRP A 92 21.70 -26.29 -6.15
N LYS A 93 21.06 -27.41 -5.69
CA LYS A 93 20.35 -28.37 -6.55
C LYS A 93 18.93 -27.93 -6.90
N VAL A 94 18.35 -26.91 -6.20
CA VAL A 94 16.95 -26.50 -6.41
C VAL A 94 16.64 -26.27 -7.89
N GLU A 95 15.44 -26.63 -8.31
CA GLU A 95 14.95 -26.44 -9.66
C GLU A 95 14.44 -25.01 -9.93
N GLY A 96 14.16 -24.71 -11.19
CA GLY A 96 13.59 -23.47 -11.65
C GLY A 96 14.62 -22.35 -11.80
N SER A 97 14.22 -21.10 -11.49
CA SER A 97 15.07 -19.93 -11.66
C SER A 97 16.23 -19.91 -10.67
N LYS A 98 17.45 -19.60 -11.15
CA LYS A 98 18.66 -19.55 -10.32
C LYS A 98 19.50 -18.31 -10.61
N MET A 99 20.23 -17.81 -9.61
CA MET A 99 21.34 -16.91 -9.83
C MET A 99 22.67 -17.66 -10.05
N PHE A 100 22.68 -19.00 -9.94
CA PHE A 100 23.81 -19.91 -10.14
C PHE A 100 24.92 -19.77 -9.09
N ILE A 101 24.52 -19.82 -7.81
CA ILE A 101 25.48 -19.89 -6.70
C ILE A 101 26.18 -21.25 -6.64
N ASP A 102 27.43 -21.25 -6.17
CA ASP A 102 28.24 -22.45 -6.00
C ASP A 102 28.56 -22.65 -4.51
N PRO A 103 28.36 -23.85 -3.94
CA PRO A 103 28.72 -24.16 -2.55
C PRO A 103 30.16 -23.90 -2.17
N LYS A 104 31.06 -23.84 -3.17
CA LYS A 104 32.49 -23.58 -2.97
C LYS A 104 32.86 -22.09 -2.99
N VAL A 105 31.90 -21.22 -3.29
CA VAL A 105 32.14 -19.76 -3.43
C VAL A 105 31.31 -19.05 -2.37
N ALA A 106 31.95 -18.18 -1.59
CA ALA A 106 31.26 -17.34 -0.62
C ALA A 106 30.33 -16.35 -1.35
N VAL A 107 29.08 -16.23 -0.88
CA VAL A 107 28.04 -15.36 -1.43
C VAL A 107 27.53 -14.45 -0.36
N THR A 108 27.54 -13.15 -0.60
CA THR A 108 27.05 -12.17 0.36
C THR A 108 25.52 -12.09 0.39
N VAL A 109 24.95 -11.64 1.50
CA VAL A 109 23.51 -11.36 1.64
C VAL A 109 23.05 -10.37 0.55
N ASP A 110 23.86 -9.35 0.24
CA ASP A 110 23.52 -8.38 -0.80
C ASP A 110 23.43 -9.01 -2.19
N GLU A 111 24.37 -9.86 -2.57
CA GLU A 111 24.32 -10.61 -3.84
C GLU A 111 23.11 -11.53 -3.91
N LEU A 112 22.79 -12.22 -2.81
CA LEU A 112 21.63 -13.11 -2.73
C LEU A 112 20.31 -12.33 -2.88
N LEU A 113 20.19 -11.15 -2.28
CA LEU A 113 19.02 -10.29 -2.44
C LEU A 113 18.84 -9.83 -3.88
N HIS A 114 19.93 -9.41 -4.56
CA HIS A 114 19.90 -9.06 -5.98
C HIS A 114 19.46 -10.25 -6.83
N GLY A 115 20.07 -11.41 -6.65
CA GLY A 115 19.73 -12.62 -7.42
C GLY A 115 18.29 -13.09 -7.18
N MET A 116 17.79 -13.00 -5.95
CA MET A 116 16.41 -13.38 -5.62
C MET A 116 15.38 -12.41 -6.22
N ILE A 117 15.61 -11.11 -6.12
CA ILE A 117 14.62 -10.10 -6.53
C ILE A 117 14.61 -9.93 -8.04
N ILE A 118 15.77 -9.76 -8.67
CA ILE A 118 15.89 -9.44 -10.10
C ILE A 118 15.61 -10.68 -10.95
N GLN A 119 16.31 -11.75 -10.68
CA GLN A 119 16.32 -12.98 -11.47
C GLN A 119 15.31 -14.02 -10.95
N SER A 120 14.79 -13.81 -9.74
CA SER A 120 13.91 -14.76 -9.08
C SER A 120 14.60 -16.05 -8.64
N GLY A 121 15.89 -15.98 -8.26
CA GLY A 121 16.71 -17.14 -7.90
C GLY A 121 16.13 -17.93 -6.73
N ASN A 122 15.80 -19.20 -6.97
CA ASN A 122 15.34 -20.13 -5.93
C ASN A 122 16.50 -20.49 -5.00
N ASP A 123 17.69 -20.67 -5.57
CA ASP A 123 18.94 -20.92 -4.85
C ASP A 123 19.25 -19.79 -3.85
N ALA A 124 19.15 -18.54 -4.28
CA ALA A 124 19.31 -17.39 -3.41
C ALA A 124 18.23 -17.33 -2.32
N SER A 125 16.97 -17.64 -2.66
CA SER A 125 15.85 -17.64 -1.69
C SER A 125 16.05 -18.63 -0.56
N ILE A 126 16.43 -19.87 -0.88
CA ILE A 126 16.68 -20.92 0.12
C ILE A 126 17.89 -20.53 0.98
N THR A 127 18.96 -20.01 0.37
CA THR A 127 20.16 -19.59 1.11
C THR A 127 19.86 -18.47 2.10
N LEU A 128 19.07 -17.46 1.69
CA LEU A 128 18.60 -16.40 2.59
C LEU A 128 17.71 -16.94 3.71
N ALA A 129 16.77 -17.85 3.37
CA ALA A 129 15.87 -18.45 4.35
C ALA A 129 16.63 -19.21 5.44
N ILE A 130 17.62 -20.01 5.04
CA ILE A 130 18.50 -20.72 5.99
C ILE A 130 19.34 -19.73 6.80
N GLY A 131 19.85 -18.67 6.18
CA GLY A 131 20.63 -17.64 6.86
C GLY A 131 19.84 -16.88 7.92
N VAL A 132 18.52 -16.66 7.69
CA VAL A 132 17.64 -15.97 8.64
C VAL A 132 17.15 -16.89 9.76
N ALA A 133 16.73 -18.12 9.42
CA ALA A 133 15.98 -18.99 10.33
C ALA A 133 16.70 -20.30 10.71
N GLY A 134 17.87 -20.58 10.13
CA GLY A 134 18.59 -21.83 10.32
C GLY A 134 18.11 -22.98 9.44
N SER A 135 16.84 -23.01 9.03
CA SER A 135 16.29 -23.94 8.03
C SER A 135 15.16 -23.32 7.23
N GLU A 136 14.84 -23.86 6.05
CA GLU A 136 13.73 -23.39 5.23
C GLU A 136 12.37 -23.67 5.88
N GLU A 137 12.25 -24.74 6.62
CA GLU A 137 11.03 -25.12 7.36
C GLU A 137 10.73 -24.10 8.46
N GLN A 138 11.73 -23.75 9.27
CA GLN A 138 11.60 -22.70 10.29
C GLN A 138 11.31 -21.33 9.65
N PHE A 139 11.88 -21.07 8.48
CA PHE A 139 11.60 -19.86 7.74
C PHE A 139 10.16 -19.80 7.25
N ALA A 140 9.59 -20.91 6.75
CA ALA A 140 8.17 -20.99 6.37
C ALA A 140 7.25 -20.72 7.58
N ASP A 141 7.59 -21.20 8.77
CA ASP A 141 6.88 -20.86 10.01
C ASP A 141 6.95 -19.36 10.31
N MET A 142 8.12 -18.73 10.11
CA MET A 142 8.26 -17.28 10.26
C MET A 142 7.43 -16.51 9.22
N MET A 143 7.39 -16.96 7.97
CA MET A 143 6.56 -16.40 6.90
C MET A 143 5.07 -16.43 7.29
N ASN A 144 4.57 -17.54 7.81
CA ASN A 144 3.17 -17.67 8.24
C ASN A 144 2.85 -16.80 9.47
N LYS A 145 3.77 -16.70 10.44
CA LYS A 145 3.64 -15.77 11.57
C LYS A 145 3.60 -14.31 11.11
N GLN A 146 4.43 -13.95 10.14
CA GLN A 146 4.43 -12.58 9.58
C GLN A 146 3.17 -12.32 8.75
N ALA A 147 2.70 -13.29 7.96
CA ALA A 147 1.44 -13.20 7.24
C ALA A 147 0.27 -12.91 8.20
N ALA A 148 0.19 -13.65 9.32
CA ALA A 148 -0.81 -13.40 10.35
C ALA A 148 -0.72 -12.00 10.96
N LYS A 149 0.50 -11.50 11.27
CA LYS A 149 0.72 -10.13 11.78
C LYS A 149 0.27 -9.06 10.77
N LEU A 150 0.45 -9.30 9.48
CA LEU A 150 0.01 -8.40 8.42
C LEU A 150 -1.48 -8.52 8.09
N GLY A 151 -2.20 -9.50 8.66
CA GLY A 151 -3.62 -9.74 8.39
C GLY A 151 -3.88 -10.49 7.09
N MET A 152 -2.91 -11.24 6.57
CA MET A 152 -3.02 -12.04 5.34
C MET A 152 -3.73 -13.37 5.62
N THR A 153 -5.03 -13.32 5.86
CA THR A 153 -5.82 -14.47 6.34
C THR A 153 -6.12 -15.52 5.26
N GLY A 154 -5.94 -15.19 3.99
CA GLY A 154 -6.11 -16.08 2.84
C GLY A 154 -4.79 -16.67 2.34
N THR A 155 -3.69 -16.59 3.12
CA THR A 155 -2.35 -16.99 2.69
C THR A 155 -1.74 -18.04 3.62
N HIS A 156 -1.07 -19.00 3.00
CA HIS A 156 -0.22 -19.97 3.71
C HIS A 156 1.04 -20.26 2.89
N PHE A 157 2.20 -20.16 3.51
CA PHE A 157 3.50 -20.39 2.89
C PHE A 157 4.08 -21.75 3.33
N MET A 158 4.58 -22.52 2.36
CA MET A 158 5.24 -23.82 2.61
C MET A 158 6.75 -23.75 2.41
N ASN A 159 7.26 -22.80 1.62
CA ASN A 159 8.68 -22.64 1.29
C ASN A 159 9.03 -21.20 0.96
N ALA A 160 10.32 -20.88 0.86
CA ALA A 160 10.84 -19.56 0.60
C ALA A 160 10.82 -19.15 -0.90
N THR A 161 10.54 -20.09 -1.79
CA THR A 161 10.72 -19.93 -3.24
C THR A 161 9.44 -19.66 -4.01
N GLY A 162 8.32 -20.24 -3.54
CA GLY A 162 7.06 -20.32 -4.26
C GLY A 162 6.97 -21.52 -5.22
N LEU A 163 7.81 -22.51 -5.05
CA LEU A 163 7.64 -23.79 -5.73
C LEU A 163 6.31 -24.44 -5.28
N PRO A 164 5.62 -25.15 -6.18
CA PRO A 164 4.30 -25.71 -5.89
C PRO A 164 4.32 -26.69 -4.71
N GLU A 165 3.39 -26.47 -3.77
CA GLU A 165 3.07 -27.35 -2.65
C GLU A 165 1.56 -27.28 -2.41
N LYS A 166 0.97 -28.39 -1.96
CA LYS A 166 -0.48 -28.52 -1.83
C LYS A 166 -1.13 -27.42 -1.00
N GLU A 167 -0.48 -27.03 0.10
CA GLU A 167 -1.00 -26.03 1.04
C GLU A 167 -0.33 -24.65 0.84
N HIS A 168 0.32 -24.41 -0.33
CA HIS A 168 0.95 -23.14 -0.65
C HIS A 168 0.00 -22.28 -1.47
N TYR A 169 -0.71 -21.34 -0.82
CA TYR A 169 -1.71 -20.51 -1.46
C TYR A 169 -1.71 -19.06 -0.93
N THR A 170 -2.30 -18.17 -1.70
CA THR A 170 -2.48 -16.75 -1.37
C THR A 170 -3.69 -16.18 -2.09
N THR A 171 -3.96 -14.88 -1.90
CA THR A 171 -4.98 -14.11 -2.61
C THR A 171 -4.40 -12.81 -3.17
N ALA A 172 -5.06 -12.17 -4.14
CA ALA A 172 -4.63 -10.86 -4.64
C ALA A 172 -4.69 -9.80 -3.52
N GLN A 173 -5.66 -9.91 -2.60
CA GLN A 173 -5.79 -9.01 -1.46
C GLN A 173 -4.59 -9.15 -0.50
N ASP A 174 -4.19 -10.36 -0.15
CA ASP A 174 -3.08 -10.59 0.75
C ASP A 174 -1.73 -10.20 0.13
N LEU A 175 -1.55 -10.48 -1.17
CA LEU A 175 -0.37 -10.05 -1.91
C LEU A 175 -0.26 -8.52 -1.99
N MET A 176 -1.38 -7.81 -2.13
CA MET A 176 -1.43 -6.35 -2.05
C MET A 176 -1.01 -5.86 -0.66
N THR A 177 -1.53 -6.49 0.39
CA THR A 177 -1.15 -6.19 1.78
C THR A 177 0.35 -6.35 1.98
N LEU A 178 0.93 -7.46 1.52
CA LEU A 178 2.37 -7.73 1.62
C LEU A 178 3.21 -6.74 0.80
N ALA A 179 2.80 -6.46 -0.44
CA ALA A 179 3.52 -5.53 -1.33
C ALA A 179 3.56 -4.11 -0.76
N THR A 180 2.42 -3.62 -0.27
CA THR A 180 2.33 -2.28 0.33
C THR A 180 3.06 -2.21 1.67
N ALA A 181 3.05 -3.27 2.48
CA ALA A 181 3.85 -3.36 3.69
C ALA A 181 5.35 -3.28 3.38
N LEU A 182 5.84 -4.05 2.39
CA LEU A 182 7.26 -4.03 2.02
C LEU A 182 7.72 -2.64 1.54
N ILE A 183 6.93 -1.96 0.69
CA ILE A 183 7.26 -0.60 0.22
C ILE A 183 7.30 0.40 1.38
N ARG A 184 6.37 0.28 2.34
CA ARG A 184 6.25 1.18 3.49
C ARG A 184 7.32 0.96 4.55
N ASP A 185 7.57 -0.31 4.90
CA ASP A 185 8.41 -0.68 6.03
C ASP A 185 9.90 -0.70 5.65
N PHE A 186 10.21 -0.95 4.36
CA PHE A 186 11.58 -1.04 3.81
C PHE A 186 11.77 -0.17 2.55
N PRO A 187 11.51 1.15 2.62
CA PRO A 187 11.52 2.02 1.42
C PRO A 187 12.92 2.16 0.80
N LEU A 188 13.99 2.04 1.58
CA LEU A 188 15.38 2.14 1.08
C LEU A 188 15.77 0.89 0.29
N GLU A 189 15.49 -0.30 0.84
CA GLU A 189 15.74 -1.59 0.22
C GLU A 189 14.88 -1.75 -1.04
N TYR A 190 13.61 -1.35 -0.96
CA TYR A 190 12.73 -1.32 -2.12
C TYR A 190 13.30 -0.48 -3.26
N LYS A 191 13.67 0.77 -2.96
CA LYS A 191 14.24 1.68 -3.96
C LYS A 191 15.56 1.15 -4.54
N ARG A 192 16.40 0.52 -3.73
CA ARG A 192 17.71 0.01 -4.13
C ARG A 192 17.62 -1.21 -5.03
N LEU A 193 16.66 -2.10 -4.81
CA LEU A 193 16.66 -3.44 -5.41
C LEU A 193 15.59 -3.65 -6.49
N TYR A 194 14.36 -3.13 -6.30
CA TYR A 194 13.24 -3.54 -7.13
C TYR A 194 13.16 -2.88 -8.50
N SER A 195 13.83 -1.73 -8.68
CA SER A 195 13.93 -1.03 -9.98
C SER A 195 15.14 -1.43 -10.81
N VAL A 196 16.00 -2.32 -10.29
CA VAL A 196 17.20 -2.78 -11.00
C VAL A 196 16.80 -3.64 -12.20
N LYS A 197 17.27 -3.24 -13.40
CA LYS A 197 16.87 -3.87 -14.65
C LYS A 197 17.61 -5.17 -14.96
N GLU A 198 18.86 -5.27 -14.55
CA GLU A 198 19.68 -6.47 -14.75
C GLU A 198 20.72 -6.61 -13.63
N TYR A 199 21.18 -7.82 -13.41
CA TYR A 199 22.21 -8.11 -12.42
C TYR A 199 23.19 -9.14 -12.95
N THR A 200 24.48 -8.90 -12.69
CA THR A 200 25.56 -9.82 -13.07
C THR A 200 26.14 -10.48 -11.84
N TYR A 201 26.03 -11.79 -11.76
CA TYR A 201 26.69 -12.62 -10.75
C TYR A 201 27.55 -13.66 -11.44
N ASN A 202 28.77 -13.88 -10.96
CA ASN A 202 29.72 -14.87 -11.50
C ASN A 202 29.81 -14.84 -13.04
N LYS A 203 29.94 -13.64 -13.65
CA LYS A 203 30.02 -13.39 -15.10
C LYS A 203 28.74 -13.75 -15.88
N ILE A 204 27.64 -14.06 -15.20
CA ILE A 204 26.34 -14.34 -15.82
C ILE A 204 25.43 -13.13 -15.59
N THR A 205 25.13 -12.40 -16.65
CA THR A 205 24.18 -11.28 -16.61
C THR A 205 22.78 -11.78 -16.91
N GLN A 206 21.82 -11.43 -16.02
CA GLN A 206 20.43 -11.84 -16.14
C GLN A 206 19.51 -10.63 -16.01
N PRO A 207 18.52 -10.45 -16.92
CA PRO A 207 17.58 -9.35 -16.85
C PRO A 207 16.53 -9.58 -15.77
N ASN A 208 15.98 -8.48 -15.24
CA ASN A 208 14.80 -8.53 -14.39
C ASN A 208 13.60 -9.09 -15.19
N ARG A 209 12.82 -9.95 -14.57
CA ARG A 209 11.66 -10.57 -15.23
C ARG A 209 10.45 -9.65 -15.32
N ASN A 210 10.45 -8.52 -14.60
CA ASN A 210 9.43 -7.49 -14.72
C ASN A 210 9.68 -6.60 -15.93
N ARG A 211 9.07 -6.94 -17.06
CA ARG A 211 9.23 -6.19 -18.31
C ARG A 211 8.71 -4.75 -18.24
N LEU A 212 7.82 -4.41 -17.29
CA LEU A 212 7.31 -3.05 -17.15
C LEU A 212 8.41 -2.05 -16.77
N LEU A 213 9.53 -2.48 -16.16
CA LEU A 213 10.68 -1.61 -15.88
C LEU A 213 11.30 -1.00 -17.14
N TRP A 214 11.11 -1.62 -18.33
CA TRP A 214 11.57 -1.07 -19.61
C TRP A 214 10.45 -0.37 -20.39
N LEU A 215 9.20 -0.79 -20.19
CA LEU A 215 8.06 -0.29 -20.94
C LEU A 215 7.47 1.00 -20.37
N ASP A 216 7.63 1.24 -19.07
CA ASP A 216 7.08 2.41 -18.37
C ASP A 216 8.11 2.95 -17.36
N ALA A 217 8.59 4.17 -17.60
CA ALA A 217 9.59 4.83 -16.75
C ALA A 217 9.08 5.14 -15.33
N ASN A 218 7.77 5.12 -15.12
CA ASN A 218 7.16 5.36 -13.81
C ASN A 218 7.08 4.09 -12.94
N VAL A 219 7.30 2.91 -13.55
CA VAL A 219 7.32 1.63 -12.83
C VAL A 219 8.66 1.45 -12.12
N ASP A 220 8.59 1.19 -10.81
CA ASP A 220 9.78 1.02 -9.95
C ASP A 220 9.84 -0.36 -9.23
N GLY A 221 8.99 -1.30 -9.63
CA GLY A 221 8.92 -2.67 -9.09
C GLY A 221 7.69 -3.42 -9.63
N MET A 222 7.36 -4.64 -9.22
CA MET A 222 7.93 -5.29 -8.06
C MET A 222 8.39 -6.72 -8.43
N LYS A 223 7.51 -7.69 -8.55
CA LYS A 223 7.86 -9.11 -8.65
C LYS A 223 6.94 -9.88 -9.57
N THR A 224 7.52 -10.79 -10.35
CA THR A 224 6.81 -11.75 -11.19
C THR A 224 6.72 -13.13 -10.55
N GLY A 225 5.69 -13.89 -10.91
CA GLY A 225 5.51 -15.29 -10.56
C GLY A 225 5.01 -16.09 -11.75
N HIS A 226 5.32 -17.39 -11.78
CA HIS A 226 4.77 -18.34 -12.73
C HIS A 226 4.87 -19.77 -12.18
N THR A 227 3.75 -20.49 -12.23
CA THR A 227 3.63 -21.96 -12.23
C THR A 227 2.56 -22.32 -13.26
N ASP A 228 2.48 -23.57 -13.66
CA ASP A 228 1.44 -24.02 -14.61
C ASP A 228 0.03 -23.77 -14.06
N ASN A 229 -0.17 -23.96 -12.77
CA ASN A 229 -1.47 -23.71 -12.12
C ASN A 229 -1.75 -22.22 -11.87
N ALA A 230 -0.75 -21.44 -11.40
CA ALA A 230 -0.90 -20.03 -11.17
C ALA A 230 -1.12 -19.23 -12.47
N GLY A 231 -0.51 -19.67 -13.57
CA GLY A 231 -0.34 -18.86 -14.77
C GLY A 231 0.71 -17.77 -14.55
N TYR A 232 0.75 -16.76 -15.39
CA TYR A 232 1.70 -15.66 -15.29
C TYR A 232 1.17 -14.54 -14.40
N CYS A 233 1.92 -14.24 -13.33
CA CYS A 233 1.55 -13.28 -12.29
C CYS A 233 2.54 -12.12 -12.21
N LEU A 234 2.05 -10.93 -11.85
CA LEU A 234 2.88 -9.74 -11.62
C LEU A 234 2.27 -8.86 -10.53
N ILE A 235 3.08 -8.49 -9.56
CA ILE A 235 2.82 -7.31 -8.74
C ILE A 235 3.68 -6.20 -9.30
N SER A 236 3.07 -5.06 -9.63
CA SER A 236 3.79 -3.88 -10.10
C SER A 236 3.42 -2.64 -9.31
N SER A 237 4.38 -1.72 -9.20
CA SER A 237 4.22 -0.43 -8.58
C SER A 237 4.69 0.65 -9.53
N ALA A 238 3.92 1.72 -9.64
CA ALA A 238 4.25 2.87 -10.47
C ALA A 238 3.98 4.17 -9.71
N LYS A 239 4.78 5.22 -10.03
CA LYS A 239 4.72 6.54 -9.38
C LYS A 239 4.54 7.65 -10.41
N HIS A 240 3.48 8.46 -10.26
CA HIS A 240 3.31 9.71 -10.99
C HIS A 240 3.31 10.87 -9.98
N GLY A 241 4.41 11.62 -9.89
CA GLY A 241 4.59 12.62 -8.85
C GLY A 241 4.52 12.00 -7.45
N GLU A 242 3.62 12.49 -6.61
CA GLU A 242 3.40 11.95 -5.26
C GLU A 242 2.41 10.78 -5.22
N SER A 243 1.66 10.53 -6.28
CA SER A 243 0.71 9.41 -6.36
C SER A 243 1.43 8.11 -6.71
N ARG A 244 1.19 7.07 -5.93
CA ARG A 244 1.68 5.71 -6.19
C ARG A 244 0.52 4.75 -6.30
N LEU A 245 0.50 3.96 -7.35
CA LEU A 245 -0.41 2.84 -7.51
C LEU A 245 0.35 1.52 -7.43
N VAL A 246 -0.25 0.54 -6.76
CA VAL A 246 0.23 -0.85 -6.75
C VAL A 246 -0.83 -1.71 -7.41
N SER A 247 -0.40 -2.58 -8.33
CA SER A 247 -1.28 -3.53 -9.01
C SER A 247 -0.84 -4.96 -8.75
N VAL A 248 -1.82 -5.83 -8.54
CA VAL A 248 -1.65 -7.29 -8.49
C VAL A 248 -2.44 -7.88 -9.65
N VAL A 249 -1.76 -8.60 -10.54
CA VAL A 249 -2.35 -9.29 -11.69
C VAL A 249 -1.96 -10.76 -11.61
N LEU A 250 -2.94 -11.66 -11.56
CA LEU A 250 -2.75 -13.09 -11.35
C LEU A 250 -3.38 -13.89 -12.50
N GLY A 251 -2.62 -14.86 -13.02
CA GLY A 251 -3.13 -15.84 -13.95
C GLY A 251 -3.32 -15.34 -15.39
N ALA A 252 -2.43 -14.47 -15.89
CA ALA A 252 -2.35 -14.17 -17.31
C ALA A 252 -1.84 -15.37 -18.12
N ALA A 253 -2.16 -15.42 -19.41
CA ALA A 253 -1.84 -16.56 -20.27
C ALA A 253 -0.35 -16.68 -20.62
N ASN A 254 0.40 -15.56 -20.63
CA ASN A 254 1.82 -15.52 -20.95
C ASN A 254 2.50 -14.25 -20.40
N GLU A 255 3.83 -14.17 -20.57
CA GLU A 255 4.61 -13.02 -20.06
C GLU A 255 4.22 -11.67 -20.66
N THR A 256 3.88 -11.65 -21.95
CA THR A 256 3.45 -10.42 -22.63
C THR A 256 2.10 -9.96 -22.11
N MET A 257 1.13 -10.88 -22.01
CA MET A 257 -0.19 -10.59 -21.44
C MET A 257 -0.09 -10.10 -20.00
N ARG A 258 0.72 -10.74 -19.17
CA ARG A 258 0.99 -10.31 -17.79
C ARG A 258 1.41 -8.84 -17.73
N ALA A 259 2.38 -8.43 -18.56
CA ALA A 259 2.86 -7.05 -18.60
C ALA A 259 1.78 -6.09 -19.14
N THR A 260 1.13 -6.46 -20.26
CA THR A 260 0.09 -5.64 -20.90
C THR A 260 -1.11 -5.40 -19.98
N GLU A 261 -1.61 -6.45 -19.32
CA GLU A 261 -2.75 -6.33 -18.42
C GLU A 261 -2.43 -5.51 -17.16
N SER A 262 -1.21 -5.66 -16.63
CA SER A 262 -0.74 -4.84 -15.52
C SER A 262 -0.63 -3.35 -15.91
N GLN A 263 -0.12 -3.06 -17.11
CA GLN A 263 -0.01 -1.69 -17.60
C GLN A 263 -1.39 -1.06 -17.86
N LYS A 264 -2.34 -1.81 -18.45
CA LYS A 264 -3.72 -1.35 -18.60
C LYS A 264 -4.34 -0.97 -17.26
N LEU A 265 -4.11 -1.79 -16.23
CA LEU A 265 -4.65 -1.56 -14.91
C LEU A 265 -4.06 -0.32 -14.25
N LEU A 266 -2.73 -0.13 -14.32
CA LEU A 266 -2.05 1.06 -13.82
C LEU A 266 -2.51 2.33 -14.57
N ASN A 267 -2.57 2.26 -15.91
CA ASN A 267 -3.03 3.38 -16.74
C ASN A 267 -4.46 3.79 -16.40
N TYR A 268 -5.37 2.83 -16.18
CA TYR A 268 -6.72 3.10 -15.72
C TYR A 268 -6.73 3.92 -14.41
N GLY A 269 -5.96 3.49 -13.42
CA GLY A 269 -5.88 4.20 -12.15
C GLY A 269 -5.36 5.63 -12.31
N PHE A 270 -4.23 5.82 -12.99
CA PHE A 270 -3.66 7.17 -13.21
C PHE A 270 -4.49 8.05 -14.13
N GLN A 271 -5.26 7.47 -15.04
CA GLN A 271 -6.13 8.24 -15.93
C GLN A 271 -7.36 8.79 -15.21
N PHE A 272 -8.00 7.97 -14.40
CA PHE A 272 -9.32 8.29 -13.86
C PHE A 272 -9.32 8.68 -12.37
N PHE A 273 -8.26 8.40 -11.61
CA PHE A 273 -8.18 8.67 -10.18
C PHE A 273 -7.05 9.62 -9.84
N GLU A 274 -7.22 10.31 -8.74
CA GLU A 274 -6.20 11.15 -8.12
C GLU A 274 -6.13 10.88 -6.61
N SER A 275 -4.91 10.94 -6.07
CA SER A 275 -4.63 10.80 -4.63
C SER A 275 -4.26 12.17 -4.07
N THR A 276 -5.10 12.70 -3.20
CA THR A 276 -4.93 14.04 -2.62
C THR A 276 -4.55 13.92 -1.16
N LEU A 277 -3.46 14.58 -0.76
CA LEU A 277 -3.11 14.76 0.66
C LEU A 277 -4.06 15.79 1.27
N VAL A 278 -4.93 15.34 2.17
CA VAL A 278 -5.93 16.18 2.83
C VAL A 278 -5.37 16.82 4.09
N TYR A 279 -4.70 16.02 4.92
CA TYR A 279 -4.06 16.47 6.16
C TYR A 279 -2.70 15.82 6.34
N LYS A 280 -1.74 16.58 6.85
CA LYS A 280 -0.42 16.06 7.26
C LYS A 280 -0.48 15.51 8.68
N GLN A 281 0.38 14.55 8.97
CA GLN A 281 0.60 14.05 10.32
C GLN A 281 0.83 15.19 11.31
N ALA A 282 0.23 15.10 12.49
CA ALA A 282 0.28 16.09 13.57
C ALA A 282 -0.25 17.51 13.21
N GLN A 283 -0.81 17.70 12.01
CA GLN A 283 -1.47 18.96 11.67
C GLN A 283 -2.65 19.20 12.63
N THR A 284 -2.70 20.38 13.25
CA THR A 284 -3.85 20.78 14.07
C THR A 284 -5.05 21.04 13.16
N ILE A 285 -6.10 20.26 13.37
CA ILE A 285 -7.34 20.35 12.60
C ILE A 285 -8.36 21.23 13.33
N ASN A 286 -8.41 21.09 14.66
CA ASN A 286 -9.24 21.93 15.52
C ASN A 286 -8.65 21.97 16.93
N THR A 287 -9.09 22.93 17.75
CA THR A 287 -8.76 23.05 19.17
C THR A 287 -10.03 22.83 19.98
N LEU A 288 -10.04 21.77 20.80
CA LEU A 288 -11.19 21.36 21.57
C LEU A 288 -11.04 21.77 23.04
N ARG A 289 -12.16 22.15 23.64
CA ARG A 289 -12.21 22.50 25.07
C ARG A 289 -12.08 21.24 25.93
N VAL A 290 -11.27 21.35 26.99
CA VAL A 290 -11.10 20.32 28.01
C VAL A 290 -11.61 20.82 29.36
N TYR A 291 -12.40 20.01 30.04
CA TYR A 291 -12.90 20.26 31.40
C TYR A 291 -12.05 19.51 32.41
N LYS A 292 -11.93 20.07 33.62
CA LYS A 292 -11.18 19.52 34.75
C LYS A 292 -9.69 19.26 34.45
N GLY A 293 -9.17 19.83 33.36
CA GLY A 293 -7.76 19.70 32.95
C GLY A 293 -6.92 20.88 33.38
N GLN A 294 -5.59 20.65 33.54
CA GLN A 294 -4.62 21.71 33.73
C GLN A 294 -4.60 22.64 32.52
N ASP A 295 -4.59 22.07 31.31
CA ASP A 295 -4.84 22.79 30.08
C ASP A 295 -6.35 22.89 29.82
N LYS A 296 -6.81 24.05 29.36
CA LYS A 296 -8.22 24.29 29.07
C LYS A 296 -8.61 23.86 27.67
N THR A 297 -7.63 23.52 26.84
CA THR A 297 -7.82 23.10 25.46
C THR A 297 -6.80 22.04 25.07
N VAL A 298 -7.16 21.21 24.06
CA VAL A 298 -6.25 20.27 23.40
C VAL A 298 -6.43 20.38 21.89
N ALA A 299 -5.31 20.36 21.15
CA ALA A 299 -5.36 20.28 19.70
C ALA A 299 -5.78 18.88 19.26
N ALA A 300 -6.77 18.82 18.37
CA ALA A 300 -7.16 17.59 17.67
C ALA A 300 -6.34 17.47 16.37
N THR A 301 -5.62 16.35 16.23
CA THR A 301 -4.72 16.07 15.12
C THR A 301 -5.00 14.67 14.55
N ILE A 302 -4.24 14.28 13.53
CA ILE A 302 -4.19 12.92 13.00
C ILE A 302 -2.81 12.32 13.23
N ASN A 303 -2.73 10.99 13.34
CA ASN A 303 -1.50 10.26 13.68
C ASN A 303 -0.63 9.86 12.49
N LYS A 304 -1.09 10.08 11.26
CA LYS A 304 -0.36 9.85 9.99
C LYS A 304 -0.91 10.75 8.91
N ASP A 305 -0.16 10.94 7.83
CA ASP A 305 -0.67 11.62 6.63
C ASP A 305 -1.96 10.97 6.15
N TYR A 306 -2.94 11.80 5.82
CA TYR A 306 -4.25 11.33 5.39
C TYR A 306 -4.52 11.73 3.94
N TYR A 307 -4.71 10.73 3.11
CA TYR A 307 -5.00 10.86 1.70
C TYR A 307 -6.41 10.40 1.36
N LEU A 308 -7.02 11.03 0.39
CA LEU A 308 -8.21 10.54 -0.29
C LEU A 308 -7.85 10.22 -1.74
N SER A 309 -8.20 9.02 -2.18
CA SER A 309 -8.13 8.62 -3.59
C SER A 309 -9.54 8.59 -4.15
N LEU A 310 -9.81 9.47 -5.11
CA LEU A 310 -11.14 9.70 -5.69
C LEU A 310 -11.02 9.80 -7.21
N PRO A 311 -12.13 9.63 -7.94
CA PRO A 311 -12.20 10.02 -9.33
C PRO A 311 -11.76 11.47 -9.52
N LYS A 312 -11.02 11.74 -10.61
CA LYS A 312 -10.51 13.09 -10.89
C LYS A 312 -11.63 14.12 -10.94
N GLY A 313 -11.43 15.21 -10.23
CA GLY A 313 -12.39 16.30 -10.10
C GLY A 313 -13.44 16.13 -8.99
N ASP A 314 -13.58 14.95 -8.39
CA ASP A 314 -14.55 14.70 -7.33
C ASP A 314 -14.14 15.35 -6.01
N TYR A 315 -12.84 15.56 -5.79
CA TYR A 315 -12.33 16.16 -4.56
C TYR A 315 -12.93 17.53 -4.26
N ALA A 316 -13.19 18.33 -5.29
CA ALA A 316 -13.81 19.66 -5.13
C ALA A 316 -15.24 19.63 -4.55
N ARG A 317 -15.92 18.48 -4.62
CA ARG A 317 -17.29 18.25 -4.11
C ARG A 317 -17.31 17.62 -2.72
N VAL A 318 -16.14 17.19 -2.21
CA VAL A 318 -16.04 16.56 -0.89
C VAL A 318 -16.33 17.59 0.20
N LYS A 319 -17.23 17.23 1.09
CA LYS A 319 -17.51 17.99 2.31
C LYS A 319 -16.94 17.23 3.51
N ALA A 320 -16.20 17.94 4.35
CA ALA A 320 -15.67 17.39 5.59
C ALA A 320 -16.45 17.97 6.78
N SER A 321 -16.88 17.12 7.69
CA SER A 321 -17.49 17.52 8.96
C SER A 321 -16.75 16.86 10.10
N MET A 322 -16.58 17.58 11.21
CA MET A 322 -15.93 17.08 12.41
C MET A 322 -16.97 16.86 13.52
N THR A 323 -16.86 15.72 14.18
CA THR A 323 -17.57 15.45 15.43
C THR A 323 -16.54 15.14 16.51
N SER A 324 -16.74 15.68 17.70
CA SER A 324 -15.87 15.42 18.86
C SER A 324 -16.68 14.85 20.02
N GLN A 325 -16.04 14.08 20.87
CA GLN A 325 -16.61 13.66 22.14
C GLN A 325 -16.70 14.90 23.03
N GLN A 326 -17.91 15.31 23.39
CA GLN A 326 -18.12 16.43 24.32
C GLN A 326 -19.02 16.00 25.44
N PRO A 327 -18.75 16.45 26.68
CA PRO A 327 -17.59 17.21 27.11
C PRO A 327 -16.30 16.36 27.18
N LEU A 328 -15.17 16.89 26.74
CA LEU A 328 -13.86 16.28 26.97
C LEU A 328 -13.43 16.57 28.42
N ILE A 329 -13.21 15.50 29.19
CA ILE A 329 -12.82 15.60 30.60
C ILE A 329 -11.43 15.01 30.77
N ALA A 330 -10.55 15.76 31.46
CA ALA A 330 -9.20 15.25 31.82
C ALA A 330 -9.29 14.11 32.85
N PRO A 331 -8.33 13.15 32.86
CA PRO A 331 -7.10 13.18 32.07
C PRO A 331 -7.32 12.70 30.62
N ILE A 332 -6.60 13.30 29.68
CA ILE A 332 -6.57 12.91 28.26
C ILE A 332 -5.13 12.53 27.94
N LYS A 333 -4.91 11.37 27.33
CA LYS A 333 -3.57 10.94 26.91
C LYS A 333 -3.26 11.41 25.49
N ALA A 334 -2.00 11.76 25.22
CA ALA A 334 -1.53 11.97 23.86
C ALA A 334 -1.86 10.74 22.99
N GLY A 335 -2.38 10.97 21.76
CA GLY A 335 -2.83 9.90 20.87
C GLY A 335 -4.21 9.30 21.19
N GLN A 336 -4.84 9.68 22.30
CA GLN A 336 -6.21 9.25 22.61
C GLN A 336 -7.20 9.80 21.57
N THR A 337 -8.10 8.95 21.06
CA THR A 337 -9.16 9.38 20.16
C THR A 337 -10.12 10.33 20.90
N ILE A 338 -10.33 11.53 20.35
CA ILE A 338 -11.18 12.59 20.93
C ILE A 338 -12.28 13.07 19.96
N GLY A 339 -12.34 12.48 18.77
CA GLY A 339 -13.33 12.81 17.76
C GLY A 339 -13.05 12.09 16.46
N LYS A 340 -13.79 12.47 15.43
CA LYS A 340 -13.58 12.00 14.05
C LYS A 340 -13.91 13.07 13.03
N ILE A 341 -13.32 12.96 11.84
CA ILE A 341 -13.72 13.68 10.62
C ILE A 341 -14.47 12.68 9.75
N THR A 342 -15.62 13.10 9.24
CA THR A 342 -16.40 12.36 8.25
C THR A 342 -16.33 13.12 6.93
N PHE A 343 -15.95 12.40 5.86
CA PHE A 343 -15.91 12.92 4.51
C PHE A 343 -17.12 12.44 3.73
N VAL A 344 -17.81 13.38 3.08
CA VAL A 344 -19.06 13.13 2.37
C VAL A 344 -18.92 13.63 0.93
N LEU A 345 -19.24 12.77 -0.03
CA LEU A 345 -19.33 13.11 -1.46
C LEU A 345 -20.77 12.86 -1.92
N ASP A 346 -21.42 13.88 -2.45
CA ASP A 346 -22.80 13.81 -2.96
C ASP A 346 -23.80 13.17 -1.97
N GLY A 347 -23.67 13.52 -0.68
CA GLY A 347 -24.53 13.02 0.39
C GLY A 347 -24.19 11.64 0.95
N LYS A 348 -23.19 10.96 0.39
CA LYS A 348 -22.70 9.65 0.87
C LYS A 348 -21.41 9.81 1.66
N THR A 349 -21.32 9.20 2.84
CA THR A 349 -20.04 9.07 3.55
C THR A 349 -19.11 8.19 2.77
N ILE A 350 -17.95 8.76 2.38
CA ILE A 350 -16.90 8.06 1.63
C ILE A 350 -15.76 7.58 2.52
N ASN A 351 -15.49 8.29 3.62
CA ASN A 351 -14.48 7.88 4.58
C ASN A 351 -14.68 8.56 5.94
N GLU A 352 -14.08 7.99 6.99
CA GLU A 352 -13.99 8.56 8.33
C GLU A 352 -12.56 8.44 8.86
N GLN A 353 -12.05 9.51 9.49
CA GLN A 353 -10.72 9.54 10.08
C GLN A 353 -10.81 9.92 11.55
N ALA A 354 -10.23 9.10 12.43
CA ALA A 354 -10.15 9.40 13.86
C ALA A 354 -9.26 10.65 14.10
N LEU A 355 -9.72 11.50 15.00
CA LEU A 355 -8.98 12.62 15.56
C LEU A 355 -8.41 12.24 16.91
N VAL A 356 -7.14 12.52 17.12
CA VAL A 356 -6.42 12.19 18.34
C VAL A 356 -5.92 13.45 19.06
N ALA A 357 -5.78 13.36 20.37
CA ALA A 357 -5.19 14.43 21.17
C ALA A 357 -3.68 14.59 20.86
N ALA A 358 -3.25 15.81 20.52
CA ALA A 358 -1.85 16.09 20.19
C ALA A 358 -0.91 15.96 21.40
N LYS A 359 -1.41 16.14 22.61
CA LYS A 359 -0.66 16.06 23.86
C LYS A 359 -1.49 15.49 25.00
N THR A 360 -0.82 15.06 26.04
CA THR A 360 -1.47 14.70 27.31
C THR A 360 -1.99 15.97 28.00
N VAL A 361 -3.18 15.88 28.60
CA VAL A 361 -3.75 16.89 29.48
C VAL A 361 -4.06 16.24 30.81
N ASP A 362 -3.29 16.58 31.84
CA ASP A 362 -3.46 16.05 33.20
C ASP A 362 -4.62 16.73 33.91
N GLU A 363 -5.11 16.11 34.99
CA GLU A 363 -6.19 16.68 35.82
C GLU A 363 -5.75 18.00 36.47
N ALA A 364 -6.68 18.94 36.52
CA ALA A 364 -6.50 20.17 37.29
C ALA A 364 -6.53 19.89 38.81
N GLY A 365 -5.96 20.81 39.57
CA GLY A 365 -6.08 20.80 41.04
C GLY A 365 -7.55 20.90 41.50
N PHE A 366 -7.79 20.66 42.81
CA PHE A 366 -9.10 20.55 43.39
C PHE A 366 -10.07 21.71 43.03
N PHE A 367 -9.63 22.95 43.13
CA PHE A 367 -10.47 24.12 42.82
C PHE A 367 -10.81 24.23 41.32
N GLY A 368 -9.89 23.87 40.46
CA GLY A 368 -10.11 23.86 39.00
C GLY A 368 -11.18 22.83 38.60
N ARG A 369 -11.17 21.66 39.25
CA ARG A 369 -12.14 20.58 39.01
C ARG A 369 -13.56 20.95 39.51
N ILE A 370 -13.67 21.62 40.66
CA ILE A 370 -14.96 22.10 41.16
C ILE A 370 -15.54 23.15 40.19
N ALA A 371 -14.74 24.14 39.81
CA ALA A 371 -15.20 25.20 38.90
C ALA A 371 -15.73 24.63 37.57
N ASP A 372 -15.03 23.63 36.99
CA ASP A 372 -15.46 22.99 35.78
C ASP A 372 -16.66 22.03 35.98
N SER A 373 -16.80 21.42 37.18
CA SER A 373 -18.01 20.64 37.52
C SER A 373 -19.27 21.52 37.55
N ILE A 374 -19.16 22.73 38.11
CA ILE A 374 -20.28 23.71 38.11
C ILE A 374 -20.61 24.13 36.65
N ARG A 375 -19.61 24.41 35.84
CA ARG A 375 -19.82 24.78 34.43
C ARG A 375 -20.51 23.68 33.62
N LEU A 376 -20.20 22.41 33.89
CA LEU A 376 -20.81 21.25 33.22
C LEU A 376 -22.29 21.03 33.67
N MET A 377 -22.68 21.51 34.86
CA MET A 377 -24.06 21.42 35.32
C MET A 377 -25.00 22.49 34.72
N ILE A 378 -24.42 23.58 34.18
CA ILE A 378 -25.16 24.74 33.65
C ILE A 378 -25.28 24.64 32.08
N GLN A 379 -24.60 23.70 31.44
CA GLN A 379 -24.77 23.40 30.02
C GLN A 379 -25.87 22.36 29.77
#